data_c51e72d857699b692653ef81e9ce7421
#
_entry.id   c51e72d857699b692653ef81e9ce7421
#
_cell.length_a   1.000
_cell.length_b   1.000
_cell.length_c   1.000
_cell.angle_alpha   90.00
_cell.angle_beta   90.00
_cell.angle_gamma   90.00
#
_symmetry.space_group_name_H-M   'P 1'
#
loop_
_entity.id
_entity.type
_entity.pdbx_description
1 polymer ?
#
loop_
_entity_poly.entity_id
_entity_poly.type
_entity_poly.pdbx_seq_one_letter_code
_entity_poly.pdbx_strand_id
1 'polypeptide(L)'
;MICAKLYYDNDLLWRFKIEGHAGYANHGSDIICAAVSILVFNTVNSITELTDEQVSINKVDQKKALIDCEFPNRKFGKHSNEAELLLKAMILGLNTIRETYGENYIKIQNIGR
;
A
#
# COMPACT_ATOMS: atom_id res chain seq x y z
N MET A 1 6.77 -3.48 -13.64
CA MET A 1 5.99 -2.37 -13.05
C MET A 1 5.35 -2.81 -11.75
N ILE A 2 5.46 -2.00 -10.72
CA ILE A 2 4.74 -2.21 -9.47
C ILE A 2 3.31 -1.70 -9.67
N CYS A 3 2.33 -2.48 -9.24
CA CYS A 3 0.93 -2.10 -9.28
C CYS A 3 0.39 -2.00 -7.86
N ALA A 4 -0.09 -0.83 -7.49
CA ALA A 4 -0.73 -0.60 -6.20
C ALA A 4 -2.24 -0.49 -6.44
N LYS A 5 -2.97 -1.50 -5.99
CA LYS A 5 -4.44 -1.53 -6.08
C LYS A 5 -5.02 -1.14 -4.73
N LEU A 6 -5.84 -0.11 -4.73
CA LEU A 6 -6.47 0.43 -3.53
C LEU A 6 -7.97 0.22 -3.63
N TYR A 7 -8.51 -0.59 -2.73
CA TYR A 7 -9.92 -0.99 -2.75
C TYR A 7 -10.71 -0.18 -1.72
N TYR A 8 -11.77 0.48 -2.20
CA TYR A 8 -12.63 1.35 -1.39
C TYR A 8 -14.06 0.82 -1.31
N ASP A 9 -14.70 1.06 -0.18
CA ASP A 9 -16.11 0.85 0.06
C ASP A 9 -16.63 2.03 0.87
N ASN A 10 -17.63 2.74 0.36
CA ASN A 10 -18.14 3.99 0.95
C ASN A 10 -17.02 4.99 1.24
N ASP A 11 -16.12 5.17 0.27
CA ASP A 11 -14.96 6.07 0.34
C ASP A 11 -13.92 5.68 1.39
N LEU A 12 -14.05 4.50 1.99
CA LEU A 12 -13.12 4.01 3.00
C LEU A 12 -12.24 2.92 2.40
N LEU A 13 -10.93 3.08 2.47
CA LEU A 13 -9.99 2.06 2.01
C LEU A 13 -10.07 0.86 2.95
N TRP A 14 -10.49 -0.31 2.41
CA TRP A 14 -10.62 -1.53 3.21
C TRP A 14 -9.59 -2.61 2.85
N ARG A 15 -8.92 -2.45 1.71
CA ARG A 15 -7.92 -3.41 1.24
C ARG A 15 -6.94 -2.71 0.32
N PHE A 16 -5.69 -3.10 0.37
CA PHE A 16 -4.75 -2.75 -0.70
C PHE A 16 -3.90 -3.94 -1.07
N LYS A 17 -3.48 -3.97 -2.32
CA LYS A 17 -2.62 -5.00 -2.87
C LYS A 17 -1.51 -4.36 -3.66
N ILE A 18 -0.28 -4.61 -3.24
CA ILE A 18 0.91 -4.13 -3.93
C ILE A 18 1.58 -5.34 -4.53
N GLU A 19 1.81 -5.33 -5.84
CA GLU A 19 2.41 -6.48 -6.51
C GLU A 19 3.24 -6.05 -7.72
N GLY A 20 4.09 -6.96 -8.19
CA GLY A 20 4.90 -6.77 -9.36
C GLY A 20 6.32 -6.36 -9.01
N HIS A 21 7.07 -6.09 -10.05
CA HIS A 21 8.43 -5.59 -9.95
C HIS A 21 8.51 -4.26 -10.67
N ALA A 22 9.41 -3.38 -10.21
CA ALA A 22 9.66 -2.13 -10.90
C ALA A 22 10.27 -2.31 -12.28
N GLY A 23 10.36 -3.56 -12.75
CA GLY A 23 10.89 -3.93 -14.03
C GLY A 23 12.20 -4.69 -13.87
N TYR A 24 13.10 -4.55 -14.74
CA TYR A 24 14.32 -5.31 -14.84
C TYR A 24 15.28 -5.07 -13.68
N ALA A 25 16.27 -5.95 -13.57
CA ALA A 25 17.32 -5.85 -12.58
C ALA A 25 18.28 -4.69 -12.91
N ASN A 26 17.77 -3.46 -12.93
CA ASN A 26 18.58 -2.27 -12.98
C ASN A 26 18.50 -1.53 -11.65
N HIS A 27 19.46 -0.69 -11.35
CA HIS A 27 19.57 -0.01 -10.06
C HIS A 27 18.33 0.85 -9.74
N GLY A 28 17.75 1.51 -10.76
CA GLY A 28 16.57 2.34 -10.57
C GLY A 28 15.36 1.53 -10.12
N SER A 29 15.16 0.35 -10.70
CA SER A 29 14.06 -0.55 -10.34
C SER A 29 14.20 -1.07 -8.92
N ASP A 30 15.42 -1.42 -8.50
CA ASP A 30 15.69 -1.91 -7.15
C ASP A 30 15.43 -0.83 -6.10
N ILE A 31 15.80 0.40 -6.39
CA ILE A 31 15.55 1.54 -5.50
C ILE A 31 14.06 1.77 -5.32
N ILE A 32 13.29 1.70 -6.39
CA ILE A 32 11.85 1.92 -6.34
C ILE A 32 11.15 0.79 -5.58
N CYS A 33 11.54 -0.45 -5.83
CA CYS A 33 11.02 -1.60 -5.08
C CYS A 33 11.31 -1.45 -3.58
N ALA A 34 12.52 -1.04 -3.23
CA ALA A 34 12.89 -0.82 -1.83
C ALA A 34 12.08 0.32 -1.21
N ALA A 35 11.90 1.42 -1.93
CA ALA A 35 11.13 2.56 -1.43
C ALA A 35 9.66 2.18 -1.19
N VAL A 36 9.03 1.50 -2.13
CA VAL A 36 7.65 1.03 -1.98
C VAL A 36 7.53 0.04 -0.84
N SER A 37 8.45 -0.91 -0.75
CA SER A 37 8.43 -1.92 0.32
C SER A 37 8.54 -1.29 1.69
N ILE A 38 9.49 -0.39 1.91
CA ILE A 38 9.68 0.28 3.19
C ILE A 38 8.43 1.08 3.56
N LEU A 39 7.90 1.85 2.61
CA LEU A 39 6.71 2.66 2.85
C LEU A 39 5.50 1.81 3.26
N VAL A 40 5.22 0.77 2.49
CA VAL A 40 4.03 -0.05 2.68
C VAL A 40 4.16 -0.92 3.94
N PHE A 41 5.28 -1.61 4.11
CA PHE A 41 5.47 -2.46 5.28
C PHE A 41 5.55 -1.66 6.58
N ASN A 42 6.19 -0.48 6.54
CA ASN A 42 6.19 0.40 7.70
C ASN A 42 4.78 0.86 8.06
N THR A 43 3.96 1.17 7.06
CA THR A 43 2.57 1.57 7.28
C THR A 43 1.76 0.45 7.94
N VAL A 44 1.86 -0.78 7.42
CA VAL A 44 1.15 -1.93 8.00
C VAL A 44 1.61 -2.19 9.43
N ASN A 45 2.91 -2.17 9.67
CA ASN A 45 3.44 -2.37 11.02
C ASN A 45 3.01 -1.26 11.97
N SER A 46 2.99 -0.02 11.50
CA SER A 46 2.55 1.12 12.30
C SER A 46 1.08 1.00 12.68
N ILE A 47 0.23 0.61 11.73
CA ILE A 47 -1.19 0.41 12.01
C ILE A 47 -1.38 -0.70 13.03
N THR A 48 -0.67 -1.82 12.86
CA THR A 48 -0.77 -2.96 13.77
C THR A 48 -0.30 -2.61 15.19
N GLU A 49 0.80 -1.88 15.31
CA GLU A 49 1.42 -1.61 16.60
C GLU A 49 0.87 -0.37 17.31
N LEU A 50 0.41 0.62 16.54
CA LEU A 50 0.10 1.95 17.10
C LEU A 50 -1.39 2.28 17.11
N THR A 51 -2.23 1.45 16.49
CA THR A 51 -3.67 1.69 16.42
C THR A 51 -4.43 0.42 16.81
N ASP A 52 -5.72 0.56 16.98
CA ASP A 52 -6.62 -0.58 17.26
C ASP A 52 -7.35 -1.08 16.00
N GLU A 53 -6.93 -0.63 14.82
CA GLU A 53 -7.49 -1.11 13.56
C GLU A 53 -7.20 -2.59 13.37
N GLN A 54 -8.23 -3.36 13.03
CA GLN A 54 -8.08 -4.77 12.71
C GLN A 54 -7.39 -4.93 11.35
N VAL A 55 -6.30 -5.69 11.32
CA VAL A 55 -5.49 -5.93 10.13
C VAL A 55 -5.48 -7.42 9.81
N SER A 56 -5.70 -7.77 8.56
CA SER A 56 -5.60 -9.13 8.06
C SER A 56 -4.68 -9.16 6.84
N ILE A 57 -3.59 -9.91 6.93
CA ILE A 57 -2.64 -10.02 5.82
C ILE A 57 -2.93 -11.31 5.07
N ASN A 58 -3.33 -11.19 3.80
CA ASN A 58 -3.67 -12.32 2.96
C ASN A 58 -2.43 -12.93 2.32
N LYS A 59 -1.51 -12.09 1.86
CA LYS A 59 -0.24 -12.51 1.26
C LYS A 59 0.84 -11.50 1.56
N VAL A 60 2.05 -11.99 1.74
CA VAL A 60 3.21 -11.13 1.89
C VAL A 60 4.46 -11.85 1.36
N ASP A 61 5.26 -11.13 0.56
CA ASP A 61 6.59 -11.54 0.13
C ASP A 61 7.44 -10.28 0.03
N GLN A 62 8.26 -10.05 1.03
CA GLN A 62 9.08 -8.84 1.12
C GLN A 62 10.10 -8.73 -0.02
N LYS A 63 10.59 -9.86 -0.52
CA LYS A 63 11.56 -9.88 -1.62
C LYS A 63 10.95 -9.41 -2.93
N LYS A 64 9.65 -9.66 -3.11
CA LYS A 64 8.91 -9.30 -4.33
C LYS A 64 8.08 -8.04 -4.17
N ALA A 65 8.22 -7.34 -3.05
CA ALA A 65 7.37 -6.19 -2.72
C ALA A 65 5.88 -6.53 -2.84
N LEU A 66 5.52 -7.77 -2.51
CA LEU A 66 4.13 -8.24 -2.60
C LEU A 66 3.49 -8.19 -1.23
N ILE A 67 2.36 -7.51 -1.13
CA ILE A 67 1.50 -7.57 0.04
C ILE A 67 0.04 -7.40 -0.37
N ASP A 68 -0.82 -8.21 0.23
CA ASP A 68 -2.27 -8.10 0.12
C ASP A 68 -2.81 -8.01 1.55
N CYS A 69 -3.35 -6.84 1.89
CA CYS A 69 -3.72 -6.50 3.26
C CYS A 69 -5.15 -5.99 3.31
N GLU A 70 -5.94 -6.52 4.23
CA GLU A 70 -7.32 -6.10 4.46
C GLU A 70 -7.50 -5.49 5.83
N PHE A 71 -8.48 -4.59 5.92
CA PHE A 71 -8.96 -3.98 7.15
C PHE A 71 -10.44 -4.33 7.27
N PRO A 72 -10.76 -5.53 7.82
CA PRO A 72 -12.10 -6.12 7.66
C PRO A 72 -13.23 -5.27 8.26
N ASN A 73 -12.98 -4.55 9.36
CA ASN A 73 -14.04 -3.77 10.01
C ASN A 73 -14.48 -2.56 9.16
N ARG A 74 -13.67 -2.15 8.22
CA ARG A 74 -13.98 -1.00 7.36
C ARG A 74 -15.13 -1.25 6.42
N LYS A 75 -15.37 -2.50 6.03
CA LYS A 75 -16.56 -2.86 5.24
C LYS A 75 -17.86 -2.68 6.02
N PHE A 76 -17.77 -2.62 7.34
CA PHE A 76 -18.91 -2.37 8.22
C PHE A 76 -18.93 -0.93 8.74
N GLY A 77 -18.13 -0.05 8.12
CA GLY A 77 -18.09 1.35 8.48
C GLY A 77 -17.28 1.67 9.75
N LYS A 78 -16.57 0.71 10.30
CA LYS A 78 -15.77 0.89 11.52
C LYS A 78 -14.31 1.04 11.18
N HIS A 79 -13.68 2.11 11.68
CA HIS A 79 -12.26 2.33 11.43
C HIS A 79 -11.62 3.17 12.54
N SER A 80 -10.32 3.02 12.68
CA SER A 80 -9.50 3.88 13.52
C SER A 80 -9.14 5.15 12.74
N ASN A 81 -9.29 6.32 13.36
CA ASN A 81 -8.89 7.59 12.76
C ASN A 81 -7.39 7.67 12.55
N GLU A 82 -6.62 7.10 13.48
CA GLU A 82 -5.17 7.05 13.40
C GLU A 82 -4.71 6.18 12.24
N ALA A 83 -5.35 5.02 12.06
CA ALA A 83 -5.08 4.15 10.91
C ALA A 83 -5.45 4.83 9.60
N GLU A 84 -6.53 5.59 9.57
CA GLU A 84 -6.93 6.35 8.39
C GLU A 84 -5.86 7.37 8.00
N LEU A 85 -5.32 8.10 8.96
CA LEU A 85 -4.25 9.05 8.72
C LEU A 85 -3.00 8.36 8.18
N LEU A 86 -2.62 7.22 8.75
CA LEU A 86 -1.46 6.44 8.29
C LEU A 86 -1.66 5.93 6.87
N LEU A 87 -2.86 5.48 6.52
CA LEU A 87 -3.16 5.02 5.16
C LEU A 87 -3.13 6.17 4.16
N LYS A 88 -3.65 7.33 4.53
CA LYS A 88 -3.55 8.53 3.68
C LYS A 88 -2.10 8.95 3.47
N ALA A 89 -1.27 8.86 4.50
CA ALA A 89 0.15 9.14 4.39
C ALA A 89 0.85 8.15 3.45
N MET A 90 0.49 6.87 3.52
CA MET A 90 1.01 5.85 2.61
C MET A 90 0.66 6.18 1.15
N ILE A 91 -0.59 6.51 0.89
CA ILE A 91 -1.06 6.85 -0.47
C ILE A 91 -0.33 8.08 -0.99
N LEU A 92 -0.17 9.09 -0.15
CA LEU A 92 0.62 10.28 -0.49
C LEU A 92 2.06 9.90 -0.85
N GLY A 93 2.67 9.01 -0.06
CA GLY A 93 4.02 8.51 -0.33
C GLY A 93 4.13 7.74 -1.64
N LEU A 94 3.15 6.89 -1.95
CA LEU A 94 3.11 6.18 -3.23
C LEU A 94 3.03 7.14 -4.41
N ASN A 95 2.21 8.18 -4.30
CA ASN A 95 2.12 9.23 -5.31
C ASN A 95 3.44 10.00 -5.46
N THR A 96 4.12 10.27 -4.36
CA THR A 96 5.42 10.94 -4.36
C THR A 96 6.46 10.09 -5.11
N ILE A 97 6.48 8.78 -4.87
CA ILE A 97 7.38 7.87 -5.58
C ILE A 97 7.10 7.90 -7.08
N ARG A 98 5.82 7.84 -7.46
CA ARG A 98 5.42 7.89 -8.87
C ARG A 98 5.85 9.20 -9.54
N GLU A 99 5.67 10.33 -8.87
CA GLU A 99 6.06 11.64 -9.39
C GLU A 99 7.56 11.79 -9.49
N THR A 100 8.30 11.24 -8.53
CA THR A 100 9.76 11.36 -8.49
C THR A 100 10.45 10.50 -9.54
N TYR A 101 9.99 9.27 -9.71
CA TYR A 101 10.67 8.27 -10.55
C TYR A 101 9.97 7.98 -11.87
N GLY A 102 8.68 8.34 -12.00
CA GLY A 102 7.93 8.19 -13.24
C GLY A 102 6.92 7.07 -13.23
N GLU A 103 5.94 7.21 -14.12
CA GLU A 103 4.81 6.28 -14.25
C GLU A 103 5.18 4.93 -14.84
N ASN A 104 6.39 4.82 -15.40
CA ASN A 104 6.87 3.55 -15.97
C ASN A 104 7.18 2.51 -14.91
N TYR A 105 7.32 2.90 -13.65
CA TYR A 105 7.76 2.03 -12.56
C TYR A 105 6.65 1.65 -11.61
N ILE A 106 5.67 2.53 -11.41
CA ILE A 106 4.58 2.30 -10.47
C ILE A 106 3.26 2.82 -11.04
N LYS A 107 2.22 1.99 -10.91
CA LYS A 107 0.85 2.35 -11.26
C LYS A 107 -0.02 2.27 -10.02
N ILE A 108 -0.82 3.30 -9.79
CA ILE A 108 -1.77 3.34 -8.67
C ILE A 108 -3.17 3.26 -9.25
N GLN A 109 -3.94 2.28 -8.79
CA GLN A 109 -5.28 2.02 -9.30
C GLN A 109 -6.28 2.02 -8.14
N ASN A 110 -7.25 2.91 -8.23
CA ASN A 110 -8.35 2.96 -7.25
C ASN A 110 -9.50 2.09 -7.74
N ILE A 111 -10.02 1.23 -6.87
CA ILE A 111 -11.07 0.26 -7.19
C ILE A 111 -12.23 0.45 -6.21
N GLY A 112 -13.42 0.67 -6.74
CA GLY A 112 -14.61 0.96 -5.95
C GLY A 112 -14.65 2.39 -5.44
N ARG A 113 -15.54 2.58 -4.48
CA ARG A 113 -15.75 3.87 -3.85
C ARG A 113 -16.19 3.77 -2.42
#